data_6625a866a660aa53e996dfa67ed2a8ab
#
_entry.id   6625a866a660aa53e996dfa67ed2a8ab
#
_cell.length_a   1.000
_cell.length_b   1.000
_cell.length_c   1.000
_cell.angle_alpha   90.00
_cell.angle_beta   90.00
_cell.angle_gamma   90.00
#
_symmetry.space_group_name_H-M   'P 1'
#
loop_
_entity.id
_entity.type
_entity.pdbx_description
1 polymer ?
#
loop_
_entity_poly.entity_id
_entity_poly.type
_entity_poly.pdbx_seq_one_letter_code
_entity_poly.pdbx_strand_id
1 'polypeptide(L)'
;MVKRVRFEAPLIHLIDEAVGRIKEHIRERTILHDLFFRERLEYPTFAWQEALFNAVAHRDYSITGACIEVWMFDDRVQVRSPGLPPPPVTLEQLQLHKSIHFSRNPLIVRVLADLGYLREMGEGIPRMFQEMEHYGLRPPEFSTEGFFFVVTLRNTPVYDDDTLRWLNQFASKEINFRQRRLLAFAYCHGKTFSTTEYERVAEVDRDTAYRDIRALIKSGIVAPLKPKSRSYRIIERL
;
A
#
# COMPACT_ATOMS: atom_id res chain seq x y z
N MET A 1 -22.52 -6.55 15.60
CA MET A 1 -22.90 -7.98 15.44
C MET A 1 -21.79 -8.66 14.61
N VAL A 2 -21.09 -9.67 15.17
CA VAL A 2 -20.05 -10.38 14.43
C VAL A 2 -20.72 -11.46 13.58
N LYS A 3 -20.61 -11.34 12.24
CA LYS A 3 -21.09 -12.37 11.32
C LYS A 3 -19.89 -13.21 10.88
N ARG A 4 -19.90 -14.50 11.20
CA ARG A 4 -18.88 -15.45 10.74
C ARG A 4 -19.41 -16.23 9.55
N VAL A 5 -18.62 -16.28 8.49
CA VAL A 5 -18.88 -17.09 7.29
C VAL A 5 -17.70 -18.02 7.10
N ARG A 6 -17.94 -19.31 6.85
CA ARG A 6 -16.91 -20.31 6.60
C ARG A 6 -17.08 -20.84 5.18
N PHE A 7 -15.98 -20.97 4.46
CA PHE A 7 -15.91 -21.50 3.11
C PHE A 7 -15.14 -22.82 3.13
N GLU A 8 -15.65 -23.83 2.45
CA GLU A 8 -15.00 -25.11 2.24
C GLU A 8 -15.18 -25.50 0.78
N ALA A 9 -14.15 -25.29 -0.04
CA ALA A 9 -14.17 -25.54 -1.47
C ALA A 9 -12.74 -25.88 -1.96
N PRO A 10 -12.57 -26.41 -3.18
CA PRO A 10 -11.28 -26.45 -3.84
C PRO A 10 -10.64 -25.07 -3.90
N LEU A 11 -9.32 -24.99 -3.78
CA LEU A 11 -8.56 -23.77 -3.53
C LEU A 11 -8.96 -22.58 -4.43
N ILE A 12 -9.11 -22.81 -5.72
CA ILE A 12 -9.45 -21.75 -6.70
C ILE A 12 -10.86 -21.22 -6.45
N HIS A 13 -11.85 -22.10 -6.30
CA HIS A 13 -13.23 -21.69 -6.00
C HIS A 13 -13.33 -20.97 -4.66
N LEU A 14 -12.54 -21.40 -3.67
CA LEU A 14 -12.46 -20.75 -2.37
C LEU A 14 -11.91 -19.35 -2.45
N ILE A 15 -10.91 -19.09 -3.30
CA ILE A 15 -10.38 -17.75 -3.56
C ILE A 15 -11.44 -16.86 -4.20
N ASP A 16 -12.11 -17.34 -5.25
CA ASP A 16 -13.13 -16.57 -5.96
C ASP A 16 -14.31 -16.22 -5.05
N GLU A 17 -14.76 -17.17 -4.25
CA GLU A 17 -15.85 -16.98 -3.28
C GLU A 17 -15.44 -15.97 -2.18
N ALA A 18 -14.20 -16.07 -1.65
CA ALA A 18 -13.67 -15.13 -0.67
C ALA A 18 -13.55 -13.72 -1.24
N VAL A 19 -13.04 -13.58 -2.48
CA VAL A 19 -12.93 -12.29 -3.19
C VAL A 19 -14.31 -11.67 -3.37
N GLY A 20 -15.29 -12.44 -3.84
CA GLY A 20 -16.68 -11.98 -3.99
C GLY A 20 -17.24 -11.46 -2.67
N ARG A 21 -17.08 -12.23 -1.61
CA ARG A 21 -17.60 -11.88 -0.28
C ARG A 21 -16.93 -10.66 0.34
N ILE A 22 -15.62 -10.54 0.24
CA ILE A 22 -14.87 -9.36 0.72
C ILE A 22 -15.37 -8.12 -0.03
N LYS A 23 -15.49 -8.21 -1.34
CA LYS A 23 -15.94 -7.11 -2.21
C LYS A 23 -17.33 -6.60 -1.82
N GLU A 24 -18.27 -7.46 -1.43
CA GLU A 24 -19.61 -7.08 -0.97
C GLU A 24 -19.59 -6.25 0.33
N HIS A 25 -18.51 -6.34 1.13
CA HIS A 25 -18.39 -5.67 2.43
C HIS A 25 -17.49 -4.44 2.39
N ILE A 26 -16.70 -4.26 1.32
CA ILE A 26 -15.92 -3.03 1.12
C ILE A 26 -16.87 -1.93 0.69
N ARG A 27 -16.88 -0.84 1.45
CA ARG A 27 -17.78 0.30 1.22
C ARG A 27 -17.23 1.20 0.11
N GLU A 28 -18.14 1.84 -0.58
CA GLU A 28 -17.82 2.96 -1.45
C GLU A 28 -17.90 4.26 -0.63
N ARG A 29 -16.94 5.13 -0.85
CA ARG A 29 -16.90 6.49 -0.27
C ARG A 29 -16.99 7.49 -1.39
N THR A 30 -17.85 8.46 -1.22
CA THR A 30 -17.91 9.61 -2.10
C THR A 30 -16.75 10.55 -1.75
N ILE A 31 -15.87 10.78 -2.71
CA ILE A 31 -14.76 11.74 -2.60
C ILE A 31 -14.98 12.88 -3.58
N LEU A 32 -14.66 14.12 -3.16
CA LEU A 32 -14.62 15.25 -4.07
C LEU A 32 -13.31 15.19 -4.88
N HIS A 33 -13.44 14.98 -6.19
CA HIS A 33 -12.31 15.00 -7.11
C HIS A 33 -12.57 16.12 -8.13
N ASP A 34 -11.74 17.15 -8.08
CA ASP A 34 -11.96 18.44 -8.78
C ASP A 34 -13.31 19.07 -8.40
N LEU A 35 -14.20 19.27 -9.37
CA LEU A 35 -15.55 19.80 -9.19
C LEU A 35 -16.63 18.71 -9.10
N PHE A 36 -16.25 17.44 -9.14
CA PHE A 36 -17.19 16.32 -9.22
C PHE A 36 -17.01 15.36 -8.04
N PHE A 37 -18.13 14.85 -7.54
CA PHE A 37 -18.13 13.73 -6.64
C PHE A 37 -17.85 12.45 -7.40
N ARG A 38 -16.89 11.65 -6.93
CA ARG A 38 -16.59 10.31 -7.45
C ARG A 38 -16.72 9.30 -6.34
N GLU A 39 -17.30 8.17 -6.67
CA GLU A 39 -17.31 7.01 -5.80
C GLU A 39 -15.96 6.30 -5.89
N ARG A 40 -15.40 5.97 -4.75
CA ARG A 40 -14.16 5.23 -4.62
C ARG A 40 -14.29 4.22 -3.50
N LEU A 41 -13.81 3.00 -3.74
CA LEU A 41 -13.73 1.99 -2.69
C LEU A 41 -12.89 2.50 -1.51
N GLU A 42 -13.26 2.12 -0.29
CA GLU A 42 -12.54 2.50 0.93
C GLU A 42 -11.14 1.89 1.02
N TYR A 43 -10.86 0.83 0.25
CA TYR A 43 -9.54 0.21 0.09
C TYR A 43 -9.22 0.03 -1.40
N PRO A 44 -7.92 0.19 -1.81
CA PRO A 44 -7.50 -0.20 -3.16
C PRO A 44 -7.74 -1.69 -3.37
N THR A 45 -8.41 -2.04 -4.46
CA THR A 45 -8.73 -3.45 -4.78
C THR A 45 -7.49 -4.33 -4.77
N PHE A 46 -6.40 -3.84 -5.37
CA PHE A 46 -5.13 -4.57 -5.40
C PHE A 46 -4.61 -4.90 -4.00
N ALA A 47 -4.67 -3.97 -3.05
CA ALA A 47 -4.03 -4.16 -1.74
C ALA A 47 -4.64 -5.30 -0.92
N TRP A 48 -5.97 -5.37 -0.84
CA TRP A 48 -6.62 -6.45 -0.08
C TRP A 48 -6.62 -7.79 -0.85
N GLN A 49 -6.67 -7.77 -2.18
CA GLN A 49 -6.53 -8.99 -2.98
C GLN A 49 -5.13 -9.57 -2.85
N GLU A 50 -4.10 -8.76 -2.94
CA GLU A 50 -2.70 -9.19 -2.73
C GLU A 50 -2.50 -9.79 -1.34
N ALA A 51 -3.07 -9.15 -0.29
CA ALA A 51 -3.03 -9.71 1.06
C ALA A 51 -3.69 -11.10 1.15
N LEU A 52 -4.84 -11.29 0.50
CA LEU A 52 -5.56 -12.57 0.45
C LEU A 52 -4.77 -13.63 -0.33
N PHE A 53 -4.27 -13.28 -1.52
CA PHE A 53 -3.54 -14.23 -2.36
C PHE A 53 -2.22 -14.64 -1.71
N ASN A 54 -1.50 -13.71 -1.09
CA ASN A 54 -0.30 -14.02 -0.31
C ASN A 54 -0.61 -14.90 0.91
N ALA A 55 -1.76 -14.70 1.56
CA ALA A 55 -2.19 -15.56 2.64
C ALA A 55 -2.38 -17.01 2.19
N VAL A 56 -2.91 -17.23 0.99
CA VAL A 56 -3.06 -18.56 0.38
C VAL A 56 -1.70 -19.10 -0.08
N ALA A 57 -0.94 -18.29 -0.80
CA ALA A 57 0.34 -18.69 -1.39
C ALA A 57 1.41 -19.09 -0.36
N HIS A 58 1.41 -18.41 0.79
CA HIS A 58 2.42 -18.57 1.83
C HIS A 58 1.92 -19.23 3.12
N ARG A 59 0.66 -19.67 3.16
CA ARG A 59 0.11 -20.44 4.29
C ARG A 59 0.99 -21.62 4.64
N ASP A 60 1.14 -21.90 5.92
CA ASP A 60 1.72 -23.14 6.38
C ASP A 60 0.65 -24.25 6.38
N TYR A 61 0.67 -25.08 5.35
CA TYR A 61 -0.31 -26.15 5.18
C TYR A 61 -0.08 -27.35 6.11
N SER A 62 1.02 -27.39 6.87
CA SER A 62 1.22 -28.38 7.93
C SER A 62 0.39 -28.08 9.17
N ILE A 63 -0.06 -26.84 9.35
CA ILE A 63 -0.95 -26.44 10.45
C ILE A 63 -2.39 -26.76 10.06
N THR A 64 -2.87 -27.92 10.48
CA THR A 64 -4.21 -28.45 10.09
C THR A 64 -5.36 -27.88 10.91
N GLY A 65 -5.10 -27.40 12.14
CA GLY A 65 -6.14 -26.93 13.07
C GLY A 65 -6.58 -25.46 12.88
N ALA A 66 -6.04 -24.74 11.90
CA ALA A 66 -6.35 -23.34 11.67
C ALA A 66 -6.62 -23.04 10.20
N CYS A 67 -7.42 -22.02 9.92
CA CYS A 67 -7.74 -21.57 8.57
C CYS A 67 -7.20 -20.14 8.33
N ILE A 68 -7.19 -19.72 7.08
CA ILE A 68 -7.02 -18.30 6.73
C ILE A 68 -8.28 -17.58 7.19
N GLU A 69 -8.10 -16.42 7.83
CA GLU A 69 -9.20 -15.62 8.35
C GLU A 69 -9.11 -14.21 7.74
N VAL A 70 -10.25 -13.68 7.32
CA VAL A 70 -10.38 -12.27 6.93
C VAL A 70 -11.33 -11.61 7.91
N TRP A 71 -10.81 -10.65 8.66
CA TRP A 71 -11.58 -9.89 9.64
C TRP A 71 -11.82 -8.48 9.11
N MET A 72 -13.10 -8.12 8.99
CA MET A 72 -13.52 -6.82 8.51
C MET A 72 -14.07 -6.00 9.67
N PHE A 73 -13.40 -4.89 9.98
CA PHE A 73 -13.79 -3.92 11.00
C PHE A 73 -14.22 -2.61 10.32
N ASP A 74 -14.77 -1.69 11.09
CA ASP A 74 -15.16 -0.38 10.55
C ASP A 74 -13.95 0.47 10.10
N ASP A 75 -12.77 0.26 10.72
CA ASP A 75 -11.54 1.04 10.52
C ASP A 75 -10.43 0.27 9.79
N ARG A 76 -10.58 -1.04 9.61
CA ARG A 76 -9.52 -1.87 9.01
C ARG A 76 -10.01 -3.21 8.48
N VAL A 77 -9.24 -3.77 7.58
CA VAL A 77 -9.32 -5.19 7.17
C VAL A 77 -8.05 -5.89 7.62
N GLN A 78 -8.18 -7.07 8.22
CA GLN A 78 -7.06 -7.93 8.60
C GLN A 78 -7.16 -9.26 7.86
N VAL A 79 -6.07 -9.67 7.22
CA VAL A 79 -5.91 -10.99 6.62
C VAL A 79 -4.91 -11.75 7.48
N ARG A 80 -5.34 -12.87 8.04
CA ARG A 80 -4.59 -13.70 9.00
C ARG A 80 -4.33 -15.06 8.37
N SER A 81 -3.08 -15.43 8.23
CA SER A 81 -2.68 -16.71 7.64
C SER A 81 -1.87 -17.54 8.62
N PRO A 82 -2.19 -18.84 8.82
CA PRO A 82 -1.37 -19.73 9.63
C PRO A 82 0.02 -19.91 9.04
N GLY A 83 1.05 -19.68 9.86
CA GLY A 83 2.47 -19.77 9.52
C GLY A 83 3.18 -18.43 9.58
N LEU A 84 4.27 -18.39 10.33
CA LEU A 84 5.14 -17.20 10.40
C LEU A 84 5.92 -17.05 9.08
N PRO A 85 6.43 -15.85 8.74
CA PRO A 85 7.30 -15.68 7.58
C PRO A 85 8.46 -16.69 7.63
N PRO A 86 8.70 -17.46 6.58
CA PRO A 86 9.77 -18.45 6.58
C PRO A 86 11.14 -17.77 6.46
N PRO A 87 12.18 -18.24 7.18
CA PRO A 87 13.52 -17.71 6.99
C PRO A 87 13.95 -17.79 5.51
N PRO A 88 14.65 -16.77 4.97
CA PRO A 88 15.22 -15.59 5.64
C PRO A 88 14.31 -14.36 5.71
N VAL A 89 13.02 -14.45 5.44
CA VAL A 89 12.08 -13.35 5.39
C VAL A 89 11.80 -12.82 6.80
N THR A 90 11.97 -11.52 7.02
CA THR A 90 11.69 -10.85 8.29
C THR A 90 10.56 -9.82 8.14
N LEU A 91 9.87 -9.52 9.26
CA LEU A 91 8.85 -8.46 9.27
C LEU A 91 9.41 -7.10 8.87
N GLU A 92 10.66 -6.80 9.30
CA GLU A 92 11.34 -5.57 8.96
C GLU A 92 11.56 -5.43 7.44
N GLN A 93 11.99 -6.50 6.78
CA GLN A 93 12.14 -6.50 5.31
C GLN A 93 10.82 -6.24 4.59
N LEU A 94 9.72 -6.83 5.09
CA LEU A 94 8.38 -6.60 4.56
C LEU A 94 7.93 -5.15 4.74
N GLN A 95 8.17 -4.56 5.93
CA GLN A 95 7.84 -3.17 6.22
C GLN A 95 8.68 -2.17 5.42
N LEU A 96 9.93 -2.52 5.10
CA LEU A 96 10.83 -1.71 4.26
C LEU A 96 10.54 -1.84 2.76
N HIS A 97 9.43 -2.46 2.38
CA HIS A 97 9.00 -2.66 0.98
C HIS A 97 10.05 -3.36 0.10
N LYS A 98 10.95 -4.13 0.68
CA LYS A 98 11.96 -4.84 -0.10
C LYS A 98 11.30 -5.91 -0.94
N SER A 99 11.73 -5.99 -2.19
CA SER A 99 11.36 -7.09 -3.07
C SER A 99 11.90 -8.39 -2.50
N ILE A 100 11.02 -9.34 -2.18
CA ILE A 100 11.39 -10.62 -1.58
C ILE A 100 10.99 -11.74 -2.53
N HIS A 101 11.99 -12.48 -2.99
CA HIS A 101 11.81 -13.61 -3.89
C HIS A 101 11.90 -14.93 -3.12
N PHE A 102 11.00 -15.14 -2.19
CA PHE A 102 10.94 -16.37 -1.41
C PHE A 102 9.50 -16.86 -1.27
N SER A 103 9.26 -18.13 -1.54
CA SER A 103 7.94 -18.75 -1.39
C SER A 103 8.01 -20.01 -0.53
N ARG A 104 7.07 -20.16 0.41
CA ARG A 104 6.87 -21.39 1.17
C ARG A 104 6.32 -22.51 0.29
N ASN A 105 5.41 -22.17 -0.62
CA ASN A 105 4.68 -23.14 -1.47
C ASN A 105 4.86 -22.77 -2.95
N PRO A 106 6.04 -23.04 -3.55
CA PRO A 106 6.36 -22.58 -4.90
C PRO A 106 5.41 -23.12 -5.98
N LEU A 107 4.89 -24.33 -5.81
CA LEU A 107 3.91 -24.89 -6.76
C LEU A 107 2.57 -24.19 -6.69
N ILE A 108 2.10 -23.80 -5.49
CA ILE A 108 0.85 -23.03 -5.34
C ILE A 108 1.03 -21.65 -5.96
N VAL A 109 2.15 -20.96 -5.67
CA VAL A 109 2.47 -19.66 -6.26
C VAL A 109 2.44 -19.72 -7.78
N ARG A 110 3.07 -20.77 -8.37
CA ARG A 110 3.09 -20.96 -9.83
C ARG A 110 1.69 -21.12 -10.40
N VAL A 111 0.86 -21.98 -9.79
CA VAL A 111 -0.52 -22.18 -10.25
C VAL A 111 -1.34 -20.88 -10.15
N LEU A 112 -1.20 -20.14 -9.03
CA LEU A 112 -1.90 -18.87 -8.86
C LEU A 112 -1.41 -17.81 -9.87
N ALA A 113 -0.13 -17.80 -10.21
CA ALA A 113 0.42 -16.92 -11.24
C ALA A 113 -0.08 -17.29 -12.64
N ASP A 114 -0.05 -18.58 -13.00
CA ASP A 114 -0.54 -19.11 -14.29
C ASP A 114 -2.05 -18.77 -14.49
N LEU A 115 -2.82 -18.75 -13.42
CA LEU A 115 -4.24 -18.36 -13.41
C LEU A 115 -4.48 -16.85 -13.29
N GLY A 116 -3.44 -16.04 -13.16
CA GLY A 116 -3.53 -14.58 -13.11
C GLY A 116 -3.92 -13.98 -11.75
N TYR A 117 -3.96 -14.75 -10.66
CA TYR A 117 -4.20 -14.25 -9.31
C TYR A 117 -2.99 -13.52 -8.73
N LEU A 118 -1.79 -14.02 -8.99
CA LEU A 118 -0.53 -13.39 -8.62
C LEU A 118 0.19 -12.84 -9.85
N ARG A 119 0.96 -11.80 -9.63
CA ARG A 119 1.90 -11.27 -10.64
C ARG A 119 3.31 -11.76 -10.36
N GLU A 120 4.29 -11.19 -11.06
CA GLU A 120 5.70 -11.55 -10.89
C GLU A 120 6.15 -11.49 -9.43
N MET A 121 6.96 -12.46 -9.03
CA MET A 121 7.41 -12.60 -7.64
C MET A 121 8.18 -11.35 -7.17
N GLY A 122 7.82 -10.87 -5.98
CA GLY A 122 8.52 -9.80 -5.29
C GLY A 122 7.98 -8.39 -5.51
N GLU A 123 7.04 -8.17 -6.43
CA GLU A 123 6.46 -6.83 -6.69
C GLU A 123 5.14 -6.57 -5.93
N GLY A 124 4.48 -7.60 -5.44
CA GLY A 124 3.16 -7.49 -4.81
C GLY A 124 3.14 -6.57 -3.58
N ILE A 125 4.05 -6.79 -2.63
CA ILE A 125 4.15 -5.99 -1.40
C ILE A 125 4.53 -4.53 -1.71
N PRO A 126 5.60 -4.21 -2.46
CA PRO A 126 5.90 -2.84 -2.85
C PRO A 126 4.70 -2.12 -3.49
N ARG A 127 3.98 -2.80 -4.37
CA ARG A 127 2.80 -2.24 -5.02
C ARG A 127 1.64 -2.04 -4.05
N MET A 128 1.44 -2.95 -3.08
CA MET A 128 0.43 -2.78 -2.04
C MET A 128 0.64 -1.47 -1.27
N PHE A 129 1.89 -1.12 -0.93
CA PHE A 129 2.23 0.15 -0.31
C PHE A 129 1.90 1.34 -1.22
N GLN A 130 2.28 1.27 -2.50
CA GLN A 130 2.02 2.33 -3.48
C GLN A 130 0.52 2.58 -3.66
N GLU A 131 -0.28 1.52 -3.77
CA GLU A 131 -1.73 1.63 -3.92
C GLU A 131 -2.40 2.23 -2.68
N MET A 132 -2.00 1.81 -1.47
CA MET A 132 -2.51 2.39 -0.22
C MET A 132 -2.18 3.88 -0.13
N GLU A 133 -0.97 4.26 -0.48
CA GLU A 133 -0.56 5.66 -0.47
C GLU A 133 -1.24 6.49 -1.57
N HIS A 134 -1.45 5.92 -2.76
CA HIS A 134 -2.22 6.57 -3.82
C HIS A 134 -3.65 6.88 -3.36
N TYR A 135 -4.21 6.03 -2.51
CA TYR A 135 -5.49 6.25 -1.86
C TYR A 135 -5.41 7.25 -0.68
N GLY A 136 -4.22 7.72 -0.30
CA GLY A 136 -4.01 8.57 0.87
C GLY A 136 -4.25 7.84 2.18
N LEU A 137 -4.15 6.52 2.19
CA LEU A 137 -4.33 5.66 3.35
C LEU A 137 -3.00 5.33 4.02
N ARG A 138 -3.07 4.89 5.27
CA ARG A 138 -1.89 4.40 5.99
C ARG A 138 -1.28 3.20 5.26
N PRO A 139 0.06 3.05 5.31
CA PRO A 139 0.72 1.90 4.72
C PRO A 139 0.22 0.59 5.34
N PRO A 140 0.34 -0.56 4.62
CA PRO A 140 0.06 -1.87 5.18
C PRO A 140 0.93 -2.14 6.42
N GLU A 141 0.32 -2.74 7.44
CA GLU A 141 1.02 -3.17 8.65
C GLU A 141 1.16 -4.69 8.63
N PHE A 142 2.36 -5.19 8.94
CA PHE A 142 2.65 -6.61 9.06
C PHE A 142 2.99 -6.95 10.50
N SER A 143 2.34 -7.98 11.04
CA SER A 143 2.58 -8.46 12.40
C SER A 143 2.47 -9.97 12.51
N THR A 144 2.87 -10.50 13.66
CA THR A 144 2.65 -11.90 14.00
C THR A 144 1.84 -12.00 15.28
N GLU A 145 0.83 -12.86 15.30
CA GLU A 145 -0.02 -13.11 16.44
C GLU A 145 -0.08 -14.63 16.70
N GLY A 146 0.67 -15.09 17.69
CA GLY A 146 0.88 -16.52 17.90
C GLY A 146 1.56 -17.15 16.67
N PHE A 147 0.90 -18.09 16.03
CA PHE A 147 1.36 -18.72 14.80
C PHE A 147 0.76 -18.11 13.52
N PHE A 148 0.01 -17.01 13.65
CA PHE A 148 -0.53 -16.29 12.49
C PHE A 148 0.41 -15.19 12.03
N PHE A 149 0.60 -15.08 10.73
CA PHE A 149 1.05 -13.87 10.07
C PHE A 149 -0.18 -13.02 9.74
N VAL A 150 -0.14 -11.73 10.07
CA VAL A 150 -1.27 -10.80 9.94
C VAL A 150 -0.90 -9.61 9.08
N VAL A 151 -1.70 -9.36 8.06
CA VAL A 151 -1.67 -8.14 7.24
C VAL A 151 -2.84 -7.27 7.63
N THR A 152 -2.58 -6.04 8.04
CA THR A 152 -3.61 -5.05 8.39
C THR A 152 -3.61 -3.90 7.39
N LEU A 153 -4.76 -3.65 6.77
CA LEU A 153 -5.01 -2.51 5.90
C LEU A 153 -6.00 -1.58 6.60
N ARG A 154 -5.61 -0.31 6.83
CA ARG A 154 -6.49 0.68 7.47
C ARG A 154 -7.13 1.60 6.44
N ASN A 155 -8.41 1.90 6.63
CA ASN A 155 -9.13 2.89 5.82
C ASN A 155 -8.99 4.32 6.36
N THR A 156 -8.13 4.52 7.36
CA THR A 156 -7.87 5.84 7.95
C THR A 156 -6.96 6.64 7.02
N PRO A 157 -7.37 7.83 6.59
CA PRO A 157 -6.53 8.72 5.79
C PRO A 157 -5.25 9.13 6.54
N VAL A 158 -4.16 9.26 5.80
CA VAL A 158 -2.88 9.81 6.30
C VAL A 158 -2.92 11.34 6.27
N TYR A 159 -3.62 11.90 5.28
CA TYR A 159 -3.72 13.32 5.05
C TYR A 159 -5.15 13.80 5.31
N ASP A 160 -5.30 15.02 5.80
CA ASP A 160 -6.59 15.67 5.85
C ASP A 160 -7.14 15.99 4.44
N ASP A 161 -8.42 16.30 4.36
CA ASP A 161 -9.12 16.52 3.08
C ASP A 161 -8.53 17.69 2.28
N ASP A 162 -7.98 18.72 2.94
CA ASP A 162 -7.37 19.86 2.28
C ASP A 162 -6.04 19.49 1.63
N THR A 163 -5.20 18.76 2.36
CA THR A 163 -3.94 18.20 1.86
C THR A 163 -4.20 17.24 0.71
N LEU A 164 -5.21 16.36 0.81
CA LEU A 164 -5.57 15.43 -0.26
C LEU A 164 -6.05 16.16 -1.52
N ARG A 165 -6.93 17.16 -1.37
CA ARG A 165 -7.39 18.00 -2.48
C ARG A 165 -6.22 18.69 -3.17
N TRP A 166 -5.33 19.28 -2.37
CA TRP A 166 -4.15 19.94 -2.89
C TRP A 166 -3.19 18.98 -3.62
N LEU A 167 -2.95 17.78 -3.08
CA LEU A 167 -2.12 16.76 -3.73
C LEU A 167 -2.72 16.27 -5.05
N ASN A 168 -4.04 16.23 -5.17
CA ASN A 168 -4.72 15.77 -6.38
C ASN A 168 -4.50 16.66 -7.60
N GLN A 169 -4.10 17.94 -7.43
CA GLN A 169 -3.69 18.79 -8.56
C GLN A 169 -2.49 18.22 -9.33
N PHE A 170 -1.72 17.34 -8.70
CA PHE A 170 -0.58 16.65 -9.32
C PHE A 170 -0.92 15.25 -9.85
N ALA A 171 -2.20 14.84 -9.85
CA ALA A 171 -2.60 13.49 -10.28
C ALA A 171 -2.24 13.17 -11.75
N SER A 172 -2.16 14.21 -12.62
CA SER A 172 -1.69 14.07 -14.01
C SER A 172 -0.17 13.99 -14.15
N LYS A 173 0.59 14.16 -13.08
CA LYS A 173 2.05 14.11 -13.05
C LYS A 173 2.50 12.74 -12.53
N GLU A 174 3.53 12.17 -13.14
CA GLU A 174 4.17 10.95 -12.62
C GLU A 174 5.01 11.29 -11.39
N ILE A 175 4.37 11.39 -10.23
CA ILE A 175 5.04 11.54 -8.94
C ILE A 175 4.99 10.21 -8.18
N ASN A 176 6.15 9.78 -7.68
CA ASN A 176 6.23 8.59 -6.86
C ASN A 176 5.75 8.87 -5.43
N PHE A 177 5.55 7.80 -4.63
CA PHE A 177 5.03 7.90 -3.27
C PHE A 177 5.90 8.77 -2.34
N ARG A 178 7.23 8.72 -2.46
CA ARG A 178 8.15 9.53 -1.65
C ARG A 178 8.02 11.02 -1.95
N GLN A 179 7.88 11.35 -3.23
CA GLN A 179 7.62 12.70 -3.69
C GLN A 179 6.28 13.22 -3.18
N ARG A 180 5.24 12.36 -3.18
CA ARG A 180 3.92 12.69 -2.64
C ARG A 180 3.97 12.98 -1.14
N ARG A 181 4.67 12.16 -0.35
CA ARG A 181 4.89 12.41 1.10
C ARG A 181 5.60 13.74 1.35
N LEU A 182 6.66 14.03 0.58
CA LEU A 182 7.35 15.32 0.69
C LEU A 182 6.44 16.49 0.37
N LEU A 183 5.68 16.42 -0.73
CA LEU A 183 4.79 17.50 -1.13
C LEU A 183 3.72 17.77 -0.06
N ALA A 184 3.14 16.72 0.51
CA ALA A 184 2.21 16.85 1.63
C ALA A 184 2.87 17.53 2.84
N PHE A 185 4.07 17.06 3.23
CA PHE A 185 4.84 17.67 4.31
C PHE A 185 5.11 19.16 4.03
N ALA A 186 5.61 19.49 2.85
CA ALA A 186 5.92 20.86 2.48
C ALA A 186 4.66 21.76 2.43
N TYR A 187 3.52 21.22 1.99
CA TYR A 187 2.25 21.93 2.01
C TYR A 187 1.86 22.39 3.42
N CYS A 188 1.98 21.51 4.41
CA CYS A 188 1.70 21.81 5.81
C CYS A 188 2.76 22.71 6.46
N HIS A 189 3.98 22.83 5.90
CA HIS A 189 5.13 23.53 6.47
C HIS A 189 5.60 24.75 5.64
N GLY A 190 4.65 25.49 5.06
CA GLY A 190 4.96 26.74 4.37
C GLY A 190 5.45 26.58 2.93
N LYS A 191 5.20 25.44 2.31
CA LYS A 191 5.47 25.11 0.89
C LYS A 191 6.95 25.18 0.49
N THR A 192 7.84 25.05 1.46
CA THR A 192 9.29 24.97 1.27
C THR A 192 9.85 23.75 1.95
N PHE A 193 10.98 23.25 1.46
CA PHE A 193 11.69 22.13 2.07
C PHE A 193 13.16 22.12 1.65
N SER A 194 13.98 21.42 2.45
CA SER A 194 15.39 21.15 2.18
C SER A 194 15.62 19.70 1.75
N THR A 195 16.78 19.40 1.18
CA THR A 195 17.17 18.01 0.87
C THR A 195 17.18 17.15 2.13
N THR A 196 17.64 17.67 3.26
CA THR A 196 17.68 16.95 4.55
C THR A 196 16.28 16.62 5.07
N GLU A 197 15.33 17.54 4.89
CA GLU A 197 13.93 17.26 5.23
C GLU A 197 13.33 16.18 4.33
N TYR A 198 13.71 16.16 3.05
CA TYR A 198 13.31 15.08 2.15
C TYR A 198 13.85 13.74 2.62
N GLU A 199 15.14 13.63 2.90
CA GLU A 199 15.78 12.41 3.41
C GLU A 199 15.02 11.87 4.63
N ARG A 200 14.69 12.76 5.58
CA ARG A 200 13.94 12.40 6.80
C ARG A 200 12.50 12.00 6.54
N VAL A 201 11.75 12.76 5.74
CA VAL A 201 10.32 12.55 5.49
C VAL A 201 10.08 11.32 4.64
N ALA A 202 10.92 11.09 3.64
CA ALA A 202 10.81 9.98 2.71
C ALA A 202 11.59 8.73 3.16
N GLU A 203 12.38 8.83 4.24
CA GLU A 203 13.22 7.75 4.78
C GLU A 203 14.18 7.17 3.73
N VAL A 204 14.85 8.04 3.00
CA VAL A 204 15.76 7.69 1.91
C VAL A 204 17.16 8.25 2.11
N ASP A 205 18.11 7.65 1.40
CA ASP A 205 19.46 8.19 1.27
C ASP A 205 19.48 9.47 0.42
N ARG A 206 20.58 10.19 0.55
CA ARG A 206 20.78 11.48 -0.11
C ARG A 206 20.74 11.42 -1.64
N ASP A 207 21.25 10.36 -2.24
CA ASP A 207 21.29 10.22 -3.69
C ASP A 207 19.89 9.99 -4.26
N THR A 208 19.10 9.21 -3.58
CA THR A 208 17.68 9.00 -3.89
C THR A 208 16.89 10.30 -3.73
N ALA A 209 17.13 11.06 -2.65
CA ALA A 209 16.50 12.36 -2.43
C ALA A 209 16.83 13.35 -3.58
N TYR A 210 18.09 13.43 -3.99
CA TYR A 210 18.48 14.28 -5.13
C TYR A 210 17.84 13.86 -6.44
N ARG A 211 17.74 12.57 -6.71
CA ARG A 211 17.10 12.03 -7.93
C ARG A 211 15.63 12.41 -7.97
N ASP A 212 14.93 12.19 -6.87
CA ASP A 212 13.51 12.49 -6.74
C ASP A 212 13.23 14.00 -6.84
N ILE A 213 14.05 14.84 -6.21
CA ILE A 213 13.95 16.31 -6.31
C ILE A 213 14.20 16.79 -7.76
N ARG A 214 15.19 16.23 -8.45
CA ARG A 214 15.43 16.56 -9.86
C ARG A 214 14.23 16.21 -10.74
N ALA A 215 13.57 15.09 -10.49
CA ALA A 215 12.35 14.72 -11.20
C ALA A 215 11.23 15.73 -10.95
N LEU A 216 11.03 16.17 -9.70
CA LEU A 216 10.04 17.21 -9.34
C LEU A 216 10.36 18.57 -9.99
N ILE A 217 11.64 18.93 -10.11
CA ILE A 217 12.05 20.14 -10.83
C ILE A 217 11.74 20.02 -12.32
N LYS A 218 12.08 18.88 -12.93
CA LYS A 218 11.81 18.61 -14.36
C LYS A 218 10.32 18.64 -14.68
N SER A 219 9.47 18.14 -13.79
CA SER A 219 7.99 18.19 -13.94
C SER A 219 7.39 19.57 -13.62
N GLY A 220 8.20 20.56 -13.19
CA GLY A 220 7.77 21.91 -12.89
C GLY A 220 6.93 22.03 -11.62
N ILE A 221 7.07 21.08 -10.69
CA ILE A 221 6.34 21.08 -9.40
C ILE A 221 7.11 21.88 -8.35
N VAL A 222 8.44 21.83 -8.36
CA VAL A 222 9.29 22.54 -7.41
C VAL A 222 10.39 23.34 -8.12
N ALA A 223 10.89 24.39 -7.46
CA ALA A 223 12.07 25.14 -7.90
C ALA A 223 13.02 25.39 -6.74
N PRO A 224 14.33 25.51 -6.98
CA PRO A 224 15.28 25.92 -5.96
C PRO A 224 14.98 27.36 -5.50
N LEU A 225 15.11 27.63 -4.20
CA LEU A 225 14.90 28.98 -3.65
C LEU A 225 15.93 29.98 -4.16
N LYS A 226 17.18 29.53 -4.38
CA LYS A 226 18.29 30.31 -4.93
C LYS A 226 19.16 29.41 -5.84
N PRO A 227 19.89 29.95 -6.81
CA PRO A 227 20.83 29.16 -7.60
C PRO A 227 21.79 28.37 -6.68
N LYS A 228 21.96 27.07 -6.96
CA LYS A 228 22.77 26.12 -6.16
C LYS A 228 22.31 25.94 -4.71
N SER A 229 21.09 26.34 -4.33
CA SER A 229 20.50 26.09 -3.02
C SER A 229 20.15 24.61 -2.86
N ARG A 230 20.21 24.13 -1.62
CA ARG A 230 19.66 22.82 -1.18
C ARG A 230 18.27 22.95 -0.59
N SER A 231 17.65 24.12 -0.74
CA SER A 231 16.28 24.39 -0.32
C SER A 231 15.42 24.73 -1.53
N TYR A 232 14.21 24.23 -1.53
CA TYR A 232 13.28 24.25 -2.66
C TYR A 232 11.93 24.81 -2.21
N ARG A 233 11.17 25.31 -3.15
CA ARG A 233 9.78 25.73 -2.96
C ARG A 233 8.87 25.02 -3.95
N ILE A 234 7.63 24.80 -3.57
CA ILE A 234 6.59 24.32 -4.47
C ILE A 234 6.18 25.47 -5.39
N ILE A 235 6.07 25.17 -6.69
CA ILE A 235 5.54 26.11 -7.69
C ILE A 235 4.05 25.92 -7.75
N GLU A 236 3.28 26.89 -7.22
CA GLU A 236 1.85 26.93 -7.47
C GLU A 236 1.61 27.42 -8.90
N ARG A 237 0.96 26.63 -9.72
CA ARG A 237 0.31 27.15 -10.91
C ARG A 237 -1.06 27.61 -10.48
N LEU A 238 -1.24 28.94 -10.47
CA LEU A 238 -2.55 29.59 -10.45
C LEU A 238 -3.37 29.14 -11.66
#